data_49be7c2f7f50cfd1df5dc4584b166265
#
_entry.id   49be7c2f7f50cfd1df5dc4584b166265
#
_cell.length_a   1.000
_cell.length_b   1.000
_cell.length_c   1.000
_cell.angle_alpha   90.00
_cell.angle_beta   90.00
_cell.angle_gamma   90.00
#
_symmetry.space_group_name_H-M   'P 1'
#
loop_
_entity.id
_entity.type
_entity.pdbx_description
1 polymer ?
#
loop_
_entity_poly.entity_id
_entity_poly.type
_entity_poly.pdbx_seq_one_letter_code
_entity_poly.pdbx_strand_id
1 'polypeptide(L)'
;YAFYFSPLYLHLSMRKTIEYSKTIKRRFIMKKKFLAIVTAALIGTTAFAATASAASGAIDVISREDGSGTRGAFIELFGIEEKQGDEKVDMTTEDASITNSTSVMMTTVAGDENAIGYISLGSLNDTVKAVKIDGAEASAENVANDTYKVSRPFNIITTDKLSDAAKDFENYILSSDGQQIVEDNGYIKVADDAKAYEQSDAEGKVVVAGSSSVTPVMEKLKEAYEKANGGKITVEVQQSDSTTGITSAAEG
;
A
#
# COMPACT_ATOMS: atom_id res chain seq x y z
N TYR A 1 -0.03 21.41 3.43
CA TYR A 1 -0.68 21.63 2.13
C TYR A 1 -1.39 20.34 1.73
N ALA A 2 -2.72 20.29 1.83
CA ALA A 2 -3.52 19.23 1.23
C ALA A 2 -3.41 19.41 -0.29
N PHE A 3 -2.85 18.45 -1.00
CA PHE A 3 -2.90 18.44 -2.44
C PHE A 3 -4.32 18.08 -2.88
N TYR A 4 -5.06 19.08 -3.30
CA TYR A 4 -6.36 18.93 -3.94
C TYR A 4 -6.14 18.36 -5.35
N PHE A 5 -6.56 17.14 -5.58
CA PHE A 5 -6.73 16.64 -6.93
C PHE A 5 -7.91 17.36 -7.56
N SER A 6 -7.70 17.94 -8.77
CA SER A 6 -8.74 18.59 -9.55
C SER A 6 -9.96 17.68 -9.73
N PRO A 7 -11.20 18.21 -9.59
CA PRO A 7 -12.43 17.44 -9.80
C PRO A 7 -12.52 16.72 -11.15
N LEU A 8 -11.71 17.15 -12.12
CA LEU A 8 -11.66 16.56 -13.47
C LEU A 8 -11.01 15.16 -13.47
N TYR A 9 -10.02 14.93 -12.59
CA TYR A 9 -9.34 13.63 -12.48
C TYR A 9 -10.24 12.60 -11.78
N LEU A 10 -11.01 13.03 -10.80
CA LEU A 10 -11.96 12.18 -10.08
C LEU A 10 -13.08 11.70 -11.04
N HIS A 11 -13.53 12.55 -11.96
CA HIS A 11 -14.62 12.21 -12.89
C HIS A 11 -14.17 11.23 -14.00
N LEU A 12 -12.92 11.30 -14.45
CA LEU A 12 -12.36 10.34 -15.41
C LEU A 12 -12.07 8.98 -14.78
N SER A 13 -11.59 8.97 -13.54
CA SER A 13 -11.35 7.75 -12.77
C SER A 13 -12.64 6.98 -12.52
N MET A 14 -13.72 7.65 -12.06
CA MET A 14 -15.01 6.98 -11.81
C MET A 14 -15.64 6.37 -13.07
N ARG A 15 -15.52 7.01 -14.26
CA ARG A 15 -16.03 6.42 -15.50
C ARG A 15 -15.29 5.16 -15.91
N LYS A 16 -13.96 5.12 -15.77
CA LYS A 16 -13.17 3.92 -16.05
C LYS A 16 -13.47 2.78 -15.09
N THR A 17 -13.66 3.07 -13.81
CA THR A 17 -13.97 2.07 -12.78
C THR A 17 -15.34 1.41 -13.01
N ILE A 18 -16.34 2.17 -13.43
CA ILE A 18 -17.69 1.63 -13.74
C ILE A 18 -17.67 0.72 -14.98
N GLU A 19 -16.87 1.05 -15.97
CA GLU A 19 -16.73 0.23 -17.18
C GLU A 19 -15.97 -1.07 -16.90
N TYR A 20 -14.95 -1.01 -16.05
CA TYR A 20 -14.17 -2.15 -15.59
C TYR A 20 -15.00 -3.14 -14.77
N SER A 21 -15.82 -2.65 -13.83
CA SER A 21 -16.76 -3.45 -13.04
C SER A 21 -17.77 -4.21 -13.92
N LYS A 22 -18.30 -3.58 -14.97
CA LYS A 22 -19.20 -4.22 -15.93
C LYS A 22 -18.53 -5.33 -16.74
N THR A 23 -17.25 -5.20 -17.04
CA THR A 23 -16.48 -6.20 -17.80
C THR A 23 -16.18 -7.42 -16.93
N ILE A 24 -15.87 -7.24 -15.66
CA ILE A 24 -15.65 -8.36 -14.71
C ILE A 24 -16.95 -9.15 -14.49
N LYS A 25 -18.09 -8.50 -14.26
CA LYS A 25 -19.39 -9.18 -14.13
C LYS A 25 -19.76 -9.98 -15.38
N ARG A 26 -19.48 -9.49 -16.58
CA ARG A 26 -19.73 -10.23 -17.83
C ARG A 26 -18.82 -11.45 -18.01
N ARG A 27 -17.56 -11.40 -17.60
CA ARG A 27 -16.63 -12.54 -17.67
C ARG A 27 -16.99 -13.64 -16.68
N PHE A 28 -17.53 -13.31 -15.52
CA PHE A 28 -17.95 -14.31 -14.52
C PHE A 28 -19.20 -15.10 -14.95
N ILE A 29 -20.12 -14.48 -15.68
CA ILE A 29 -21.34 -15.13 -16.18
C ILE A 29 -21.08 -16.05 -17.38
N MET A 30 -20.03 -15.80 -18.18
CA MET A 30 -19.70 -16.62 -19.35
C MET A 30 -18.94 -17.92 -19.03
N LYS A 31 -18.33 -18.06 -17.85
CA LYS A 31 -17.57 -19.27 -17.48
C LYS A 31 -18.43 -20.48 -17.04
N LYS A 32 -19.75 -20.35 -16.95
CA LYS A 32 -20.66 -21.47 -16.58
C LYS A 32 -21.16 -22.32 -17.76
N LYS A 33 -20.75 -22.07 -19.00
CA LYS A 33 -21.32 -22.78 -20.18
C LYS A 33 -20.32 -23.48 -21.11
N PHE A 34 -19.06 -23.66 -20.73
CA PHE A 34 -18.13 -24.46 -21.54
C PHE A 34 -17.45 -25.53 -20.69
N LEU A 35 -18.18 -26.62 -20.49
CA LEU A 35 -17.63 -27.91 -20.11
C LEU A 35 -18.16 -28.93 -21.14
N ALA A 36 -17.38 -29.23 -22.14
CA ALA A 36 -17.41 -30.54 -22.84
C ALA A 36 -16.36 -30.57 -23.97
N ILE A 37 -15.58 -31.66 -23.95
CA ILE A 37 -14.90 -32.32 -25.08
C ILE A 37 -13.59 -31.69 -25.58
N VAL A 38 -12.45 -32.35 -25.30
CA VAL A 38 -11.62 -33.05 -26.31
C VAL A 38 -10.63 -33.97 -25.59
N THR A 39 -10.73 -35.26 -25.94
CA THR A 39 -9.76 -36.34 -25.65
C THR A 39 -8.72 -36.45 -26.77
N ALA A 40 -7.47 -36.78 -26.36
CA ALA A 40 -6.42 -37.48 -27.10
C ALA A 40 -5.55 -36.74 -28.11
N ALA A 41 -4.27 -36.63 -27.77
CA ALA A 41 -3.13 -37.16 -28.55
C ALA A 41 -1.85 -37.15 -27.71
N LEU A 42 -1.28 -38.33 -27.45
CA LEU A 42 0.07 -38.55 -26.94
C LEU A 42 1.09 -38.16 -28.00
N ILE A 43 2.10 -37.34 -27.64
CA ILE A 43 3.50 -37.49 -28.08
C ILE A 43 4.37 -36.81 -27.03
N GLY A 44 5.39 -37.53 -26.54
CA GLY A 44 6.23 -37.15 -25.43
C GLY A 44 7.18 -35.98 -25.73
N THR A 45 7.19 -35.09 -24.80
CA THR A 45 8.34 -34.24 -24.46
C THR A 45 8.36 -34.17 -22.94
N THR A 46 9.47 -34.61 -22.33
CA THR A 46 9.73 -34.43 -20.89
C THR A 46 9.89 -32.94 -20.61
N ALA A 47 8.79 -32.24 -20.46
CA ALA A 47 8.77 -30.96 -19.82
C ALA A 47 8.93 -31.21 -18.31
N PHE A 48 9.96 -30.68 -17.72
CA PHE A 48 10.06 -30.45 -16.28
C PHE A 48 8.83 -29.60 -15.91
N ALA A 49 7.73 -30.25 -15.56
CA ALA A 49 6.63 -29.60 -14.90
C ALA A 49 7.15 -29.27 -13.50
N ALA A 50 7.54 -28.01 -13.29
CA ALA A 50 7.47 -27.44 -11.97
C ALA A 50 6.03 -27.69 -11.49
N THR A 51 5.85 -28.65 -10.61
CA THR A 51 4.60 -28.88 -9.92
C THR A 51 4.35 -27.63 -9.10
N ALA A 52 3.59 -26.70 -9.66
CA ALA A 52 2.90 -25.74 -8.83
C ALA A 52 2.03 -26.59 -7.93
N SER A 53 2.41 -26.76 -6.68
CA SER A 53 1.56 -27.33 -5.65
C SER A 53 0.34 -26.43 -5.63
N ALA A 54 -0.76 -26.88 -6.22
CA ALA A 54 -2.01 -26.15 -6.07
C ALA A 54 -2.39 -26.31 -4.60
N ALA A 55 -2.53 -25.20 -3.90
CA ALA A 55 -3.07 -25.20 -2.55
C ALA A 55 -4.34 -26.03 -2.54
N SER A 56 -4.35 -27.10 -1.73
CA SER A 56 -5.46 -28.04 -1.66
C SER A 56 -6.34 -27.68 -0.46
N GLY A 57 -7.21 -26.69 -0.63
CA GLY A 57 -8.08 -26.26 0.47
C GLY A 57 -8.88 -25.00 0.14
N ALA A 58 -9.64 -24.52 1.10
CA ALA A 58 -10.23 -23.19 1.06
C ALA A 58 -9.12 -22.14 1.12
N ILE A 59 -9.34 -20.98 0.49
CA ILE A 59 -8.45 -19.84 0.62
C ILE A 59 -8.72 -19.17 1.95
N ASP A 60 -7.67 -19.00 2.77
CA ASP A 60 -7.72 -18.28 4.02
C ASP A 60 -7.50 -16.79 3.76
N VAL A 61 -8.56 -16.01 3.91
CA VAL A 61 -8.52 -14.56 3.68
C VAL A 61 -7.98 -13.86 4.92
N ILE A 62 -6.89 -13.14 4.75
CA ILE A 62 -6.29 -12.32 5.82
C ILE A 62 -6.51 -10.85 5.50
N SER A 63 -7.15 -10.13 6.41
CA SER A 63 -7.42 -8.70 6.27
C SER A 63 -6.75 -7.88 7.37
N ARG A 64 -6.87 -6.57 7.28
CA ARG A 64 -6.33 -5.62 8.24
C ARG A 64 -7.44 -5.09 9.14
N GLU A 65 -7.02 -4.54 10.27
CA GLU A 65 -7.86 -3.89 11.27
C GLU A 65 -8.62 -2.69 10.72
N ASP A 66 -9.68 -2.32 11.41
CA ASP A 66 -10.38 -1.06 11.16
C ASP A 66 -9.43 0.12 11.41
N GLY A 67 -9.58 1.20 10.62
CA GLY A 67 -8.66 2.33 10.67
C GLY A 67 -7.38 2.16 9.84
N SER A 68 -7.07 0.94 9.36
CA SER A 68 -5.94 0.70 8.47
C SER A 68 -6.13 1.40 7.13
N GLY A 69 -5.23 2.36 6.82
CA GLY A 69 -5.22 3.02 5.51
C GLY A 69 -4.92 2.06 4.35
N THR A 70 -4.18 0.96 4.61
CA THR A 70 -3.92 -0.09 3.61
C THR A 70 -5.19 -0.90 3.32
N ARG A 71 -6.02 -1.20 4.35
CA ARG A 71 -7.35 -1.81 4.15
C ARG A 71 -8.25 -0.90 3.35
N GLY A 72 -8.37 0.38 3.74
CA GLY A 72 -9.19 1.34 3.00
C GLY A 72 -8.78 1.46 1.53
N ALA A 73 -7.46 1.53 1.25
CA ALA A 73 -6.95 1.52 -0.12
C ALA A 73 -7.32 0.24 -0.89
N PHE A 74 -7.14 -0.92 -0.25
CA PHE A 74 -7.41 -2.21 -0.86
C PHE A 74 -8.89 -2.37 -1.23
N ILE A 75 -9.81 -2.12 -0.31
CA ILE A 75 -11.25 -2.29 -0.56
C ILE A 75 -11.79 -1.31 -1.61
N GLU A 76 -11.26 -0.08 -1.64
CA GLU A 76 -11.62 0.92 -2.64
C GLU A 76 -11.09 0.55 -4.03
N LEU A 77 -9.80 0.24 -4.15
CA LEU A 77 -9.15 -0.03 -5.44
C LEU A 77 -9.63 -1.33 -6.09
N PHE A 78 -9.98 -2.33 -5.29
CA PHE A 78 -10.53 -3.59 -5.79
C PHE A 78 -12.05 -3.61 -5.90
N GLY A 79 -12.74 -2.54 -5.48
CA GLY A 79 -14.19 -2.43 -5.53
C GLY A 79 -14.88 -3.41 -4.58
N ILE A 80 -14.25 -3.69 -3.43
CA ILE A 80 -14.83 -4.47 -2.33
C ILE A 80 -15.71 -3.55 -1.48
N GLU A 81 -15.43 -2.24 -1.47
CA GLU A 81 -16.29 -1.24 -0.88
C GLU A 81 -17.50 -0.98 -1.78
N GLU A 82 -18.70 -1.14 -1.24
CA GLU A 82 -19.95 -0.88 -1.95
C GLU A 82 -20.69 0.33 -1.37
N LYS A 83 -21.29 1.12 -2.25
CA LYS A 83 -22.14 2.24 -1.83
C LYS A 83 -23.54 1.74 -1.54
N GLN A 84 -24.00 1.87 -0.29
CA GLN A 84 -25.35 1.55 0.17
C GLN A 84 -26.03 2.85 0.62
N GLY A 85 -26.86 3.42 -0.24
CA GLY A 85 -27.42 4.77 -0.02
C GLY A 85 -26.32 5.83 -0.07
N ASP A 86 -26.14 6.57 1.02
CA ASP A 86 -25.08 7.59 1.17
C ASP A 86 -23.82 7.04 1.89
N GLU A 87 -23.86 5.81 2.37
CA GLU A 87 -22.76 5.19 3.09
C GLU A 87 -21.92 4.30 2.17
N LYS A 88 -20.63 4.16 2.51
CA LYS A 88 -19.70 3.23 1.93
C LYS A 88 -19.55 2.06 2.90
N VAL A 89 -19.81 0.86 2.44
CA VAL A 89 -19.79 -0.36 3.25
C VAL A 89 -18.66 -1.26 2.77
N ASP A 90 -17.79 -1.68 3.68
CA ASP A 90 -16.77 -2.68 3.43
C ASP A 90 -17.41 -4.06 3.32
N MET A 91 -17.28 -4.69 2.16
CA MET A 91 -17.80 -6.02 1.85
C MET A 91 -16.75 -7.12 1.98
N THR A 92 -15.68 -6.88 2.76
CA THR A 92 -14.74 -7.94 3.14
C THR A 92 -15.51 -9.07 3.82
N THR A 93 -15.18 -10.32 3.48
CA THR A 93 -15.84 -11.48 4.10
C THR A 93 -15.72 -11.47 5.62
N GLU A 94 -16.77 -11.81 6.33
CA GLU A 94 -16.77 -11.93 7.80
C GLU A 94 -15.86 -13.06 8.30
N ASP A 95 -15.55 -14.04 7.45
CA ASP A 95 -14.62 -15.13 7.75
C ASP A 95 -13.14 -14.71 7.69
N ALA A 96 -12.84 -13.46 7.29
CA ALA A 96 -11.46 -12.99 7.20
C ALA A 96 -10.79 -12.90 8.57
N SER A 97 -9.59 -13.46 8.68
CA SER A 97 -8.74 -13.26 9.86
C SER A 97 -8.17 -11.84 9.86
N ILE A 98 -8.34 -11.13 10.96
CA ILE A 98 -7.92 -9.73 11.07
C ILE A 98 -6.55 -9.62 11.71
N THR A 99 -5.64 -8.89 11.07
CA THR A 99 -4.31 -8.55 11.60
C THR A 99 -4.21 -7.06 11.87
N ASN A 100 -3.39 -6.67 12.85
CA ASN A 100 -3.27 -5.30 13.33
C ASN A 100 -1.99 -4.57 12.89
N SER A 101 -1.20 -5.16 12.01
CA SER A 101 -0.01 -4.52 11.46
C SER A 101 0.48 -5.21 10.18
N THR A 102 1.31 -4.50 9.42
CA THR A 102 1.95 -5.05 8.22
C THR A 102 2.84 -6.26 8.53
N SER A 103 3.59 -6.23 9.63
CA SER A 103 4.47 -7.34 10.03
C SER A 103 3.69 -8.58 10.41
N VAL A 104 2.57 -8.44 11.12
CA VAL A 104 1.69 -9.57 11.47
C VAL A 104 1.04 -10.14 10.21
N MET A 105 0.56 -9.29 9.27
CA MET A 105 0.05 -9.73 7.98
C MET A 105 1.08 -10.58 7.23
N MET A 106 2.32 -10.09 7.11
CA MET A 106 3.42 -10.81 6.44
C MET A 106 3.69 -12.17 7.09
N THR A 107 3.80 -12.21 8.42
CA THR A 107 4.07 -13.45 9.16
C THR A 107 2.92 -14.46 9.01
N THR A 108 1.68 -13.99 9.05
CA THR A 108 0.49 -14.85 8.91
C THR A 108 0.45 -15.48 7.52
N VAL A 109 0.61 -14.68 6.46
CA VAL A 109 0.62 -15.21 5.08
C VAL A 109 1.82 -16.12 4.82
N ALA A 110 3.00 -15.81 5.37
CA ALA A 110 4.19 -16.66 5.22
C ALA A 110 4.06 -18.01 5.94
N GLY A 111 3.22 -18.08 6.97
CA GLY A 111 2.99 -19.28 7.77
C GLY A 111 1.87 -20.20 7.25
N ASP A 112 1.12 -19.78 6.22
CA ASP A 112 -0.03 -20.51 5.70
C ASP A 112 -0.05 -20.50 4.17
N GLU A 113 0.11 -21.67 3.56
CA GLU A 113 0.15 -21.84 2.11
C GLU A 113 -1.20 -21.56 1.40
N ASN A 114 -2.30 -21.54 2.14
CA ASN A 114 -3.63 -21.20 1.64
C ASN A 114 -3.99 -19.73 1.86
N ALA A 115 -3.17 -18.97 2.61
CA ALA A 115 -3.46 -17.59 2.96
C ALA A 115 -3.25 -16.63 1.80
N ILE A 116 -4.15 -15.66 1.68
CA ILE A 116 -3.99 -14.48 0.83
C ILE A 116 -4.21 -13.22 1.68
N GLY A 117 -3.32 -12.25 1.53
CA GLY A 117 -3.39 -10.97 2.22
C GLY A 117 -2.92 -9.82 1.32
N TYR A 118 -2.82 -8.63 1.86
CA TYR A 118 -2.37 -7.45 1.15
C TYR A 118 -1.49 -6.56 2.03
N ILE A 119 -0.49 -5.95 1.43
CA ILE A 119 0.48 -5.06 2.09
C ILE A 119 0.86 -3.92 1.15
N SER A 120 1.58 -2.92 1.66
CA SER A 120 2.22 -1.91 0.82
C SER A 120 3.44 -2.49 0.09
N LEU A 121 3.73 -1.97 -1.11
CA LEU A 121 4.85 -2.42 -1.95
C LEU A 121 6.19 -2.34 -1.22
N GLY A 122 6.47 -1.24 -0.52
CA GLY A 122 7.73 -1.05 0.21
C GLY A 122 7.94 -2.00 1.40
N SER A 123 6.92 -2.78 1.78
CA SER A 123 7.02 -3.83 2.81
C SER A 123 7.23 -5.23 2.22
N LEU A 124 7.15 -5.38 0.90
CA LEU A 124 7.28 -6.67 0.23
C LEU A 124 8.72 -7.20 0.35
N ASN A 125 8.84 -8.48 0.70
CA ASN A 125 10.11 -9.19 0.74
C ASN A 125 9.94 -10.66 0.33
N ASP A 126 11.02 -11.42 0.33
CA ASP A 126 11.07 -12.80 -0.15
C ASP A 126 10.36 -13.84 0.75
N THR A 127 9.78 -13.44 1.88
CA THR A 127 9.03 -14.36 2.77
C THR A 127 7.64 -14.68 2.24
N VAL A 128 7.11 -13.86 1.32
CA VAL A 128 5.80 -14.04 0.68
C VAL A 128 5.91 -13.89 -0.83
N LYS A 129 4.98 -14.45 -1.56
CA LYS A 129 4.90 -14.33 -3.01
C LYS A 129 3.90 -13.25 -3.42
N ALA A 130 4.36 -12.22 -4.12
CA ALA A 130 3.48 -11.25 -4.73
C ALA A 130 2.66 -11.84 -5.89
N VAL A 131 1.37 -11.53 -5.93
CA VAL A 131 0.47 -11.92 -7.00
C VAL A 131 0.42 -10.82 -8.06
N LYS A 132 0.51 -11.21 -9.32
CA LYS A 132 0.32 -10.26 -10.43
C LYS A 132 -1.13 -9.79 -10.53
N ILE A 133 -1.33 -8.50 -10.73
CA ILE A 133 -2.64 -7.91 -10.96
C ILE A 133 -2.77 -7.58 -12.45
N ASP A 134 -3.76 -8.17 -13.12
CA ASP A 134 -3.97 -8.06 -14.57
C ASP A 134 -2.71 -8.40 -15.42
N GLY A 135 -1.87 -9.28 -14.89
CA GLY A 135 -0.60 -9.71 -15.51
C GLY A 135 0.60 -8.82 -15.18
N ALA A 136 0.40 -7.69 -14.53
CA ALA A 136 1.47 -6.79 -14.08
C ALA A 136 2.04 -7.23 -12.72
N GLU A 137 3.35 -7.16 -12.58
CA GLU A 137 4.06 -7.37 -11.31
C GLU A 137 3.99 -6.12 -10.44
N ALA A 138 3.91 -6.32 -9.11
CA ALA A 138 4.02 -5.23 -8.14
C ALA A 138 5.49 -4.75 -8.10
N SER A 139 5.78 -3.66 -8.78
CA SER A 139 7.11 -3.02 -8.79
C SER A 139 6.98 -1.51 -8.89
N ALA A 140 7.99 -0.78 -8.39
CA ALA A 140 8.03 0.68 -8.49
C ALA A 140 7.95 1.15 -9.95
N GLU A 141 8.64 0.46 -10.88
CA GLU A 141 8.60 0.75 -12.30
C GLU A 141 7.19 0.60 -12.89
N ASN A 142 6.49 -0.50 -12.58
CA ASN A 142 5.15 -0.76 -13.09
C ASN A 142 4.09 0.18 -12.50
N VAL A 143 4.31 0.69 -11.29
CA VAL A 143 3.48 1.75 -10.70
C VAL A 143 3.77 3.09 -11.38
N ALA A 144 5.05 3.45 -11.54
CA ALA A 144 5.44 4.72 -12.15
C ALA A 144 4.99 4.87 -13.62
N ASN A 145 4.97 3.77 -14.39
CA ASN A 145 4.52 3.74 -15.78
C ASN A 145 3.03 3.40 -15.96
N ASP A 146 2.25 3.37 -14.86
CA ASP A 146 0.81 3.08 -14.83
C ASP A 146 0.41 1.69 -15.39
N THR A 147 1.35 0.75 -15.45
CA THR A 147 1.07 -0.65 -15.83
C THR A 147 0.42 -1.41 -14.65
N TYR A 148 0.91 -1.19 -13.44
CA TYR A 148 0.31 -1.68 -12.19
C TYR A 148 -0.64 -0.62 -11.62
N LYS A 149 -1.94 -0.84 -11.77
CA LYS A 149 -2.97 0.20 -11.52
C LYS A 149 -3.46 0.28 -10.07
N VAL A 150 -3.08 -0.67 -9.23
CA VAL A 150 -3.50 -0.75 -7.83
C VAL A 150 -2.47 -0.03 -6.97
N SER A 151 -2.49 1.30 -6.99
CA SER A 151 -1.54 2.12 -6.26
C SER A 151 -2.20 3.34 -5.63
N ARG A 152 -1.67 3.79 -4.50
CA ARG A 152 -2.04 5.03 -3.82
C ARG A 152 -0.81 5.66 -3.17
N PRO A 153 -0.74 7.01 -3.13
CA PRO A 153 0.33 7.69 -2.40
C PRO A 153 0.16 7.53 -0.89
N PHE A 154 1.25 7.55 -0.16
CA PHE A 154 1.25 7.86 1.26
C PHE A 154 1.20 9.37 1.45
N ASN A 155 0.57 9.81 2.54
CA ASN A 155 0.39 11.22 2.84
C ASN A 155 0.97 11.54 4.22
N ILE A 156 1.59 12.70 4.34
CA ILE A 156 1.93 13.33 5.62
C ILE A 156 0.79 14.28 5.97
N ILE A 157 0.32 14.19 7.20
CA ILE A 157 -0.74 15.06 7.73
C ILE A 157 -0.16 15.91 8.82
N THR A 158 -0.36 17.22 8.69
CA THR A 158 0.11 18.23 9.63
C THR A 158 -1.03 19.17 10.00
N THR A 159 -0.84 19.93 11.08
CA THR A 159 -1.76 21.00 11.48
C THR A 159 -1.12 22.37 11.31
N ASP A 160 -1.92 23.44 11.39
CA ASP A 160 -1.42 24.81 11.33
C ASP A 160 -0.48 25.17 12.51
N LYS A 161 -0.42 24.32 13.53
CA LYS A 161 0.41 24.50 14.73
C LYS A 161 1.72 23.69 14.67
N LEU A 162 2.14 23.27 13.49
CA LEU A 162 3.36 22.49 13.33
C LEU A 162 4.57 23.25 13.88
N SER A 163 5.35 22.60 14.76
CA SER A 163 6.58 23.18 15.30
C SER A 163 7.65 23.37 14.22
N ASP A 164 8.61 24.26 14.46
CA ASP A 164 9.71 24.46 13.49
C ASP A 164 10.55 23.19 13.34
N ALA A 165 10.74 22.40 14.40
CA ALA A 165 11.37 21.09 14.34
C ALA A 165 10.62 20.11 13.42
N ALA A 166 9.29 20.07 13.50
CA ALA A 166 8.48 19.21 12.67
C ALA A 166 8.45 19.67 11.20
N LYS A 167 8.43 20.97 10.94
CA LYS A 167 8.58 21.53 9.58
C LYS A 167 9.94 21.18 8.97
N ASP A 168 11.00 21.24 9.77
CA ASP A 168 12.34 20.89 9.30
C ASP A 168 12.44 19.42 8.92
N PHE A 169 11.82 18.52 9.71
CA PHE A 169 11.76 17.10 9.39
C PHE A 169 10.88 16.84 8.14
N GLU A 170 9.75 17.51 7.99
CA GLU A 170 8.92 17.45 6.77
C GLU A 170 9.73 17.88 5.53
N ASN A 171 10.48 19.01 5.64
CA ASN A 171 11.36 19.47 4.57
C ASN A 171 12.44 18.43 4.23
N TYR A 172 13.00 17.75 5.24
CA TYR A 172 13.95 16.67 5.01
C TYR A 172 13.30 15.51 4.24
N ILE A 173 12.13 15.05 4.66
CA ILE A 173 11.42 13.95 3.97
C ILE A 173 11.20 14.28 2.49
N LEU A 174 10.81 15.52 2.19
CA LEU A 174 10.50 15.99 0.83
C LEU A 174 11.75 16.43 0.04
N SER A 175 12.92 16.48 0.66
CA SER A 175 14.19 16.79 -0.03
C SER A 175 14.67 15.64 -0.90
N SER A 176 15.65 15.92 -1.78
CA SER A 176 16.31 14.85 -2.56
C SER A 176 16.98 13.81 -1.67
N ASP A 177 17.51 14.22 -0.50
CA ASP A 177 18.14 13.30 0.45
C ASP A 177 17.10 12.35 1.07
N GLY A 178 15.97 12.87 1.51
CA GLY A 178 14.86 12.07 2.05
C GLY A 178 14.20 11.19 0.98
N GLN A 179 14.01 11.72 -0.23
CA GLN A 179 13.40 10.99 -1.34
C GLN A 179 14.30 9.86 -1.85
N GLN A 180 15.62 10.00 -1.75
CA GLN A 180 16.54 8.90 -2.03
C GLN A 180 16.36 7.74 -1.04
N ILE A 181 16.16 8.03 0.24
CA ILE A 181 15.86 7.00 1.25
C ILE A 181 14.54 6.31 0.96
N VAL A 182 13.53 7.07 0.54
CA VAL A 182 12.23 6.52 0.12
C VAL A 182 12.42 5.50 -1.00
N GLU A 183 13.17 5.85 -2.05
CA GLU A 183 13.45 4.99 -3.21
C GLU A 183 14.30 3.77 -2.83
N ASP A 184 15.37 3.96 -2.06
CA ASP A 184 16.28 2.88 -1.61
C ASP A 184 15.57 1.83 -0.74
N ASN A 185 14.45 2.18 -0.13
CA ASN A 185 13.64 1.27 0.68
C ASN A 185 12.39 0.73 -0.07
N GLY A 186 12.37 0.80 -1.40
CA GLY A 186 11.35 0.17 -2.24
C GLY A 186 10.02 0.94 -2.32
N TYR A 187 9.99 2.17 -1.86
CA TYR A 187 8.87 3.09 -2.05
C TYR A 187 9.12 3.97 -3.29
N ILE A 188 8.11 4.70 -3.70
CA ILE A 188 8.19 5.54 -4.88
C ILE A 188 8.31 7.00 -4.44
N LYS A 189 9.37 7.67 -4.87
CA LYS A 189 9.57 9.09 -4.61
C LYS A 189 8.49 9.94 -5.28
N VAL A 190 8.17 11.08 -4.68
CA VAL A 190 7.10 11.96 -5.17
C VAL A 190 7.59 13.04 -6.14
N ALA A 191 8.90 13.30 -6.18
CA ALA A 191 9.50 14.30 -7.05
C ALA A 191 10.91 13.90 -7.48
N ASP A 192 11.20 14.04 -8.76
CA ASP A 192 12.54 13.80 -9.33
C ASP A 192 13.46 15.03 -9.21
N ASP A 193 12.88 16.22 -9.04
CA ASP A 193 13.56 17.52 -9.01
C ASP A 193 13.59 18.14 -7.59
N ALA A 194 13.42 17.33 -6.57
CA ALA A 194 13.49 17.76 -5.18
C ALA A 194 14.87 18.38 -4.88
N LYS A 195 14.89 19.50 -4.13
CA LYS A 195 16.13 20.14 -3.69
C LYS A 195 16.79 19.33 -2.58
N ALA A 196 18.11 19.46 -2.47
CA ALA A 196 18.84 18.92 -1.34
C ALA A 196 18.35 19.51 -0.02
N TYR A 197 18.45 18.74 1.06
CA TYR A 197 18.10 19.23 2.38
C TYR A 197 19.02 20.35 2.83
N GLU A 198 18.44 21.43 3.31
CA GLU A 198 19.15 22.53 3.94
C GLU A 198 18.79 22.56 5.42
N GLN A 199 19.78 22.27 6.28
CA GLN A 199 19.58 22.23 7.73
C GLN A 199 19.18 23.62 8.27
N SER A 200 18.12 23.64 9.08
CA SER A 200 17.70 24.84 9.81
C SER A 200 18.36 24.95 11.18
N ASP A 201 18.06 26.03 11.90
CA ASP A 201 18.46 26.22 13.29
C ASP A 201 17.43 25.67 14.30
N ALA A 202 16.43 24.97 13.83
CA ALA A 202 15.40 24.38 14.68
C ALA A 202 15.99 23.29 15.61
N GLU A 203 15.44 23.22 16.81
CA GLU A 203 15.82 22.26 17.85
C GLU A 203 14.57 21.66 18.49
N GLY A 204 14.68 20.46 19.06
CA GLY A 204 13.61 19.87 19.85
C GLY A 204 13.28 18.43 19.50
N LYS A 205 12.00 18.08 19.66
CA LYS A 205 11.48 16.74 19.44
C LYS A 205 10.32 16.77 18.45
N VAL A 206 10.30 15.80 17.55
CA VAL A 206 9.20 15.52 16.63
C VAL A 206 8.59 14.16 16.98
N VAL A 207 7.27 14.09 17.04
CA VAL A 207 6.55 12.83 17.17
C VAL A 207 5.82 12.57 15.85
N VAL A 208 6.05 11.39 15.28
CA VAL A 208 5.38 10.91 14.06
C VAL A 208 4.57 9.69 14.43
N ALA A 209 3.26 9.75 14.26
CA ALA A 209 2.38 8.63 14.54
C ALA A 209 1.60 8.20 13.29
N GLY A 210 1.34 6.90 13.15
CA GLY A 210 0.48 6.41 12.08
C GLY A 210 0.81 5.03 11.56
N SER A 211 0.47 4.82 10.30
CA SER A 211 0.38 3.54 9.62
C SER A 211 1.62 2.65 9.75
N SER A 212 1.42 1.40 10.14
CA SER A 212 2.46 0.36 10.15
C SER A 212 3.08 0.09 8.77
N SER A 213 2.40 0.47 7.69
CA SER A 213 2.92 0.36 6.32
C SER A 213 3.96 1.43 5.98
N VAL A 214 3.97 2.55 6.70
CA VAL A 214 4.93 3.66 6.53
C VAL A 214 6.07 3.57 7.53
N THR A 215 5.84 2.95 8.68
CA THR A 215 6.82 2.84 9.77
C THR A 215 8.21 2.42 9.31
N PRO A 216 8.40 1.39 8.44
CA PRO A 216 9.75 0.96 8.05
C PRO A 216 10.55 2.05 7.36
N VAL A 217 9.96 2.81 6.42
CA VAL A 217 10.66 3.91 5.75
C VAL A 217 10.82 5.12 6.67
N MET A 218 9.85 5.37 7.55
CA MET A 218 9.92 6.48 8.49
C MET A 218 11.07 6.31 9.50
N GLU A 219 11.35 5.10 9.96
CA GLU A 219 12.52 4.81 10.81
C GLU A 219 13.84 5.06 10.07
N LYS A 220 13.92 4.78 8.76
CA LYS A 220 15.09 5.08 7.94
C LYS A 220 15.28 6.59 7.73
N LEU A 221 14.19 7.28 7.47
CA LEU A 221 14.19 8.74 7.35
C LEU A 221 14.62 9.41 8.65
N LYS A 222 14.08 8.96 9.79
CA LYS A 222 14.49 9.42 11.13
C LYS A 222 15.98 9.21 11.35
N GLU A 223 16.49 7.99 11.15
CA GLU A 223 17.90 7.65 11.38
C GLU A 223 18.85 8.55 10.56
N ALA A 224 18.52 8.78 9.29
CA ALA A 224 19.34 9.61 8.42
C ALA A 224 19.19 11.11 8.75
N TYR A 225 17.98 11.55 9.06
CA TYR A 225 17.70 12.94 9.46
C TYR A 225 18.42 13.35 10.74
N GLU A 226 18.36 12.51 11.78
CA GLU A 226 19.03 12.79 13.06
C GLU A 226 20.56 12.94 12.90
N LYS A 227 21.14 12.24 11.93
CA LYS A 227 22.55 12.42 11.53
C LYS A 227 22.74 13.75 10.77
N ALA A 228 21.85 14.05 9.83
CA ALA A 228 21.95 15.24 8.98
C ALA A 228 21.79 16.54 9.80
N ASN A 229 20.91 16.55 10.81
CA ASN A 229 20.69 17.72 11.65
C ASN A 229 21.67 17.85 12.84
N GLY A 230 22.64 16.91 12.96
CA GLY A 230 23.64 16.92 14.03
C GLY A 230 23.05 16.61 15.42
N GLY A 231 21.90 15.96 15.50
CA GLY A 231 21.25 15.59 16.76
C GLY A 231 20.50 16.72 17.47
N LYS A 232 20.31 17.87 16.82
CA LYS A 232 19.55 19.00 17.39
C LYS A 232 18.05 18.69 17.52
N ILE A 233 17.53 17.88 16.59
CA ILE A 233 16.15 17.43 16.58
C ILE A 233 16.13 15.91 16.69
N THR A 234 15.32 15.40 17.61
CA THR A 234 15.07 13.96 17.77
C THR A 234 13.68 13.62 17.25
N VAL A 235 13.56 12.47 16.57
CA VAL A 235 12.29 12.00 16.03
C VAL A 235 11.85 10.74 16.76
N GLU A 236 10.62 10.73 17.26
CA GLU A 236 9.98 9.54 17.80
C GLU A 236 8.95 9.02 16.82
N VAL A 237 9.06 7.76 16.41
CA VAL A 237 8.11 7.10 15.52
C VAL A 237 7.20 6.19 16.34
N GLN A 238 5.90 6.44 16.27
CA GLN A 238 4.86 5.67 16.96
C GLN A 238 4.00 4.94 15.95
N GLN A 239 4.21 3.62 15.85
CA GLN A 239 3.42 2.79 14.96
C GLN A 239 2.00 2.63 15.47
N SER A 240 1.02 2.91 14.60
CA SER A 240 -0.41 2.65 14.82
C SER A 240 -1.09 2.34 13.47
N ASP A 241 -2.39 2.51 13.39
CA ASP A 241 -3.14 2.60 12.14
C ASP A 241 -3.23 4.04 11.63
N SER A 242 -3.72 4.22 10.40
CA SER A 242 -3.81 5.56 9.77
C SER A 242 -4.82 6.47 10.46
N THR A 243 -5.96 5.94 10.88
CA THR A 243 -7.01 6.73 11.56
C THR A 243 -6.52 7.26 12.89
N THR A 244 -5.83 6.42 13.69
CA THR A 244 -5.20 6.83 14.94
C THR A 244 -4.17 7.95 14.71
N GLY A 245 -3.31 7.82 13.66
CA GLY A 245 -2.35 8.85 13.33
C GLY A 245 -3.00 10.18 12.96
N ILE A 246 -4.07 10.16 12.15
CA ILE A 246 -4.83 11.35 11.77
C ILE A 246 -5.47 12.02 12.98
N THR A 247 -6.10 11.23 13.85
CA THR A 247 -6.75 11.75 15.06
C THR A 247 -5.74 12.38 16.00
N SER A 248 -4.61 11.69 16.25
CA SER A 248 -3.53 12.22 17.10
C SER A 248 -2.96 13.54 16.56
N ALA A 249 -2.75 13.65 15.24
CA ALA A 249 -2.29 14.89 14.63
C ALA A 249 -3.32 16.02 14.75
N ALA A 250 -4.62 15.73 14.69
CA ALA A 250 -5.68 16.73 14.82
C ALA A 250 -5.87 17.23 16.27
N GLU A 251 -5.59 16.39 17.25
CA GLU A 251 -5.68 16.72 18.68
C GLU A 251 -4.47 17.54 19.17
N GLY A 252 -3.31 17.43 18.55
CA GLY A 252 -2.09 18.20 18.81
C GLY A 252 -1.08 17.49 19.68
#